data_8cb7160381fbc0fe120bd5f81a61a714
#
_entry.id   8cb7160381fbc0fe120bd5f81a61a714
#
_cell.length_a   1.000
_cell.length_b   1.000
_cell.length_c   1.000
_cell.angle_alpha   90.00
_cell.angle_beta   90.00
_cell.angle_gamma   90.00
#
_symmetry.space_group_name_H-M   'P 1'
#
loop_
_entity.id
_entity.type
_entity.pdbx_description
1 polymer ?
#
loop_
_entity_poly.entity_id
_entity_poly.type
_entity_poly.pdbx_seq_one_letter_code
_entity_poly.pdbx_strand_id
1 'polypeptide(L)'
;MKLSIVTINYNNAKGLKKTLDSVSKQNFGDFEHIIIDGNSTDDSVDIIRDYEKNLKNSLLPLGNHIVWISEPDTGIYNAMNKGLRKAQGEYLLFLNSGDYLVDELILNTVFANNFDEDIVYGNIYVVEQNGRKTLATAPNSEEITFVSIHSKRLFHPASFIKRELMLNVGGYDEEIKITADFAFFVIAICKYNCSLKKIDLPISVFELGGVSSSSSAEELSKEGSYMIEKYFPRHKTDYQQYYYYKNKLNCWPYIFMEKIKRKGLRSFFRINEK
;
A
#
# COMPACT_ATOMS: atom_id res chain seq x y z
N MET A 1 15.66 -10.04 14.06
CA MET A 1 15.10 -8.74 13.68
C MET A 1 13.71 -8.95 13.14
N LYS A 2 12.73 -8.25 13.72
CA LYS A 2 11.31 -8.48 13.42
C LYS A 2 10.85 -7.70 12.19
N LEU A 3 11.37 -6.48 11.97
CA LEU A 3 10.86 -5.59 10.94
C LEU A 3 11.99 -4.92 10.15
N SER A 4 11.85 -4.84 8.82
CA SER A 4 12.60 -3.91 7.96
C SER A 4 11.65 -2.82 7.46
N ILE A 5 11.91 -1.57 7.82
CA ILE A 5 11.23 -0.42 7.23
C ILE A 5 12.02 0.00 6.00
N VAL A 6 11.39 0.05 4.84
CA VAL A 6 12.01 0.46 3.58
C VAL A 6 11.44 1.81 3.17
N THR A 7 12.28 2.83 3.13
CA THR A 7 11.94 4.17 2.65
C THR A 7 12.63 4.40 1.32
N ILE A 8 11.87 4.72 0.28
CA ILE A 8 12.40 5.17 -0.99
C ILE A 8 12.24 6.68 -1.12
N ASN A 9 13.19 7.34 -1.79
CA ASN A 9 13.19 8.78 -1.98
C ASN A 9 13.74 9.17 -3.34
N TYR A 10 13.16 10.20 -3.94
CA TYR A 10 13.73 10.91 -5.08
C TYR A 10 13.28 12.37 -5.09
N ASN A 11 14.23 13.30 -4.88
CA ASN A 11 13.99 14.75 -4.88
C ASN A 11 12.78 15.19 -4.02
N ASN A 12 12.66 14.62 -2.81
CA ASN A 12 11.60 14.93 -1.86
C ASN A 12 12.15 15.13 -0.44
N ALA A 13 13.12 16.03 -0.27
CA ALA A 13 13.79 16.30 1.00
C ALA A 13 12.80 16.59 2.14
N LYS A 14 11.76 17.38 1.89
CA LYS A 14 10.73 17.73 2.90
C LYS A 14 9.91 16.51 3.33
N GLY A 15 9.47 15.68 2.38
CA GLY A 15 8.72 14.46 2.66
C GLY A 15 9.59 13.43 3.37
N LEU A 16 10.82 13.24 2.87
CA LEU A 16 11.81 12.37 3.49
C LEU A 16 12.02 12.70 4.97
N LYS A 17 12.24 13.99 5.29
CA LYS A 17 12.42 14.43 6.68
C LYS A 17 11.25 13.99 7.59
N LYS A 18 10.00 14.17 7.14
CA LYS A 18 8.82 13.72 7.92
C LYS A 18 8.85 12.22 8.17
N THR A 19 9.15 11.44 7.14
CA THR A 19 9.23 9.97 7.25
C THR A 19 10.29 9.57 8.26
N LEU A 20 11.52 10.09 8.11
CA LEU A 20 12.64 9.80 9.00
C LEU A 20 12.35 10.20 10.44
N ASP A 21 11.78 11.40 10.66
CA ASP A 21 11.40 11.89 11.98
C ASP A 21 10.36 10.96 12.67
N SER A 22 9.42 10.38 11.91
CA SER A 22 8.41 9.47 12.45
C SER A 22 8.97 8.10 12.83
N VAL A 23 9.94 7.60 12.04
CA VAL A 23 10.62 6.33 12.31
C VAL A 23 11.59 6.47 13.48
N SER A 24 12.35 7.57 13.57
CA SER A 24 13.31 7.80 14.65
C SER A 24 12.67 7.86 16.04
N LYS A 25 11.39 8.24 16.11
CA LYS A 25 10.66 8.37 17.37
C LYS A 25 10.02 7.08 17.88
N GLN A 26 10.10 5.99 17.11
CA GLN A 26 9.48 4.74 17.52
C GLN A 26 10.16 4.13 18.75
N ASN A 27 9.34 3.74 19.72
CA ASN A 27 9.81 3.04 20.93
C ASN A 27 10.10 1.55 20.70
N PHE A 28 9.79 1.04 19.51
CA PHE A 28 10.05 -0.35 19.11
C PHE A 28 11.51 -0.47 18.65
N GLY A 29 12.29 -1.39 19.22
CA GLY A 29 13.72 -1.49 18.95
C GLY A 29 14.15 -2.62 18.02
N ASP A 30 13.26 -3.58 17.70
CA ASP A 30 13.62 -4.77 16.90
C ASP A 30 13.36 -4.54 15.41
N PHE A 31 13.92 -3.46 14.86
CA PHE A 31 13.80 -3.15 13.42
C PHE A 31 15.08 -2.52 12.85
N GLU A 32 15.19 -2.57 11.53
CA GLU A 32 16.14 -1.80 10.72
C GLU A 32 15.41 -0.79 9.84
N HIS A 33 16.11 0.29 9.49
CA HIS A 33 15.63 1.26 8.54
C HIS A 33 16.53 1.28 7.30
N ILE A 34 15.96 0.92 6.16
CA ILE A 34 16.64 0.87 4.86
C ILE A 34 16.16 2.04 4.03
N ILE A 35 17.08 2.92 3.62
CA ILE A 35 16.76 4.11 2.82
C ILE A 35 17.39 3.95 1.44
N ILE A 36 16.56 4.00 0.41
CA ILE A 36 16.98 3.96 -1.00
C ILE A 36 16.68 5.32 -1.62
N ASP A 37 17.72 6.06 -1.87
CA ASP A 37 17.63 7.35 -2.56
C ASP A 37 17.98 7.18 -4.04
N GLY A 38 17.13 7.69 -4.92
CA GLY A 38 17.23 7.58 -6.37
C GLY A 38 18.27 8.54 -7.00
N ASN A 39 19.36 8.84 -6.31
CA ASN A 39 20.35 9.85 -6.71
C ASN A 39 19.76 11.27 -6.75
N SER A 40 19.13 11.67 -5.65
CA SER A 40 18.53 12.99 -5.49
C SER A 40 19.55 14.12 -5.63
N THR A 41 19.11 15.26 -6.16
CA THR A 41 19.90 16.47 -6.36
C THR A 41 19.51 17.62 -5.42
N ASP A 42 18.48 17.39 -4.60
CA ASP A 42 18.06 18.28 -3.52
C ASP A 42 18.79 17.94 -2.20
N ASP A 43 18.35 18.51 -1.08
CA ASP A 43 18.95 18.29 0.25
C ASP A 43 18.72 16.88 0.82
N SER A 44 18.13 15.95 0.08
CA SER A 44 17.75 14.61 0.56
C SER A 44 18.95 13.83 1.13
N VAL A 45 20.07 13.82 0.42
CA VAL A 45 21.27 13.06 0.85
C VAL A 45 21.87 13.63 2.13
N ASP A 46 21.86 14.92 2.30
CA ASP A 46 22.35 15.58 3.53
C ASP A 46 21.43 15.28 4.72
N ILE A 47 20.10 15.27 4.51
CA ILE A 47 19.12 14.85 5.51
C ILE A 47 19.36 13.40 5.94
N ILE A 48 19.65 12.47 5.02
CA ILE A 48 19.97 11.08 5.35
C ILE A 48 21.23 10.97 6.18
N ARG A 49 22.28 11.71 5.83
CA ARG A 49 23.55 11.74 6.60
C ARG A 49 23.35 12.26 8.01
N ASP A 50 22.59 13.33 8.16
CA ASP A 50 22.28 13.89 9.48
C ASP A 50 21.43 12.92 10.32
N TYR A 51 20.46 12.26 9.69
CA TYR A 51 19.65 11.23 10.32
C TYR A 51 20.52 10.07 10.84
N GLU A 52 21.40 9.50 10.02
CA GLU A 52 22.34 8.44 10.40
C GLU A 52 23.22 8.88 11.57
N LYS A 53 23.80 10.09 11.50
CA LYS A 53 24.66 10.64 12.55
C LYS A 53 23.91 10.82 13.87
N ASN A 54 22.70 11.34 13.84
CA ASN A 54 21.89 11.56 15.03
C ASN A 54 21.51 10.25 15.72
N LEU A 55 21.19 9.22 14.95
CA LEU A 55 20.84 7.90 15.50
C LEU A 55 22.07 7.18 16.09
N LYS A 56 23.23 7.27 15.47
CA LYS A 56 24.49 6.71 16.05
C LYS A 56 24.86 7.36 17.39
N ASN A 57 24.44 8.58 17.61
CA ASN A 57 24.67 9.34 18.86
C ASN A 57 23.50 9.20 19.86
N SER A 58 22.42 8.55 19.48
CA SER A 58 21.22 8.40 20.29
C SER A 58 21.33 7.18 21.20
N LEU A 59 20.77 7.28 22.42
CA LEU A 59 20.53 6.15 23.32
C LEU A 59 19.32 5.30 22.91
N LEU A 60 18.62 5.66 21.82
CA LEU A 60 17.47 4.93 21.32
C LEU A 60 17.91 3.61 20.67
N PRO A 61 17.04 2.57 20.66
CA PRO A 61 17.36 1.21 20.18
C PRO A 61 17.80 1.15 18.70
N LEU A 62 17.52 2.17 17.92
CA LEU A 62 17.78 2.27 16.46
C LEU A 62 19.25 2.48 16.06
N GLY A 63 20.15 2.80 16.99
CA GLY A 63 21.48 3.32 16.70
C GLY A 63 22.38 2.50 15.78
N ASN A 64 22.06 1.22 15.52
CA ASN A 64 22.95 0.31 14.80
C ASN A 64 22.34 -0.33 13.54
N HIS A 65 21.11 0.01 13.15
CA HIS A 65 20.41 -0.72 12.10
C HIS A 65 19.90 0.19 10.95
N ILE A 66 20.73 1.16 10.54
CA ILE A 66 20.44 1.96 9.34
C ILE A 66 21.34 1.48 8.21
N VAL A 67 20.72 1.25 7.08
CA VAL A 67 21.39 1.00 5.80
C VAL A 67 20.84 1.99 4.78
N TRP A 68 21.68 2.73 4.10
CA TRP A 68 21.23 3.60 3.03
C TRP A 68 22.16 3.57 1.82
N ILE A 69 21.59 3.82 0.66
CA ILE A 69 22.31 4.02 -0.61
C ILE A 69 21.66 5.19 -1.37
N SER A 70 22.48 5.93 -2.10
CA SER A 70 22.03 6.92 -3.08
C SER A 70 22.64 6.57 -4.43
N GLU A 71 21.81 6.13 -5.35
CA GLU A 71 22.19 5.72 -6.71
C GLU A 71 21.00 5.81 -7.64
N PRO A 72 21.18 6.01 -8.95
CA PRO A 72 20.08 6.04 -9.89
C PRO A 72 19.23 4.77 -9.84
N ASP A 73 17.93 4.94 -9.98
CA ASP A 73 16.96 3.87 -10.15
C ASP A 73 16.17 4.02 -11.47
N THR A 74 15.41 2.98 -11.83
CA THR A 74 14.53 2.96 -13.01
C THR A 74 13.07 3.20 -12.66
N GLY A 75 12.80 3.70 -11.45
CA GLY A 75 11.49 4.05 -10.92
C GLY A 75 11.23 3.48 -9.53
N ILE A 76 10.08 3.85 -8.98
CA ILE A 76 9.64 3.58 -7.60
C ILE A 76 9.85 2.11 -7.21
N TYR A 77 9.38 1.19 -8.03
CA TYR A 77 9.42 -0.25 -7.70
C TYR A 77 10.81 -0.86 -7.85
N ASN A 78 11.68 -0.29 -8.69
CA ASN A 78 13.09 -0.66 -8.71
C ASN A 78 13.78 -0.26 -7.38
N ALA A 79 13.50 0.95 -6.88
CA ALA A 79 13.99 1.40 -5.58
C ALA A 79 13.45 0.51 -4.43
N MET A 80 12.14 0.19 -4.42
CA MET A 80 11.55 -0.72 -3.44
C MET A 80 12.18 -2.11 -3.49
N ASN A 81 12.44 -2.66 -4.68
CA ASN A 81 13.11 -3.95 -4.85
C ASN A 81 14.57 -3.91 -4.39
N LYS A 82 15.28 -2.78 -4.56
CA LYS A 82 16.61 -2.60 -3.97
C LYS A 82 16.55 -2.69 -2.44
N GLY A 83 15.54 -2.05 -1.83
CA GLY A 83 15.29 -2.15 -0.39
C GLY A 83 14.98 -3.58 0.06
N LEU A 84 14.09 -4.29 -0.64
CA LEU A 84 13.79 -5.70 -0.39
C LEU A 84 15.06 -6.58 -0.36
N ARG A 85 15.96 -6.39 -1.32
CA ARG A 85 17.22 -7.16 -1.39
C ARG A 85 18.15 -6.92 -0.22
N LYS A 86 18.06 -5.76 0.44
CA LYS A 86 18.88 -5.41 1.61
C LYS A 86 18.23 -5.81 2.93
N ALA A 87 16.93 -6.00 2.94
CA ALA A 87 16.14 -6.29 4.12
C ALA A 87 16.49 -7.63 4.75
N GLN A 88 16.55 -7.65 6.09
CA GLN A 88 16.85 -8.84 6.92
C GLN A 88 15.72 -9.15 7.91
N GLY A 89 14.78 -8.22 8.12
CA GLY A 89 13.64 -8.39 9.00
C GLY A 89 12.69 -9.49 8.53
N GLU A 90 11.99 -10.08 9.47
CA GLU A 90 10.95 -11.10 9.20
C GLU A 90 9.80 -10.48 8.40
N TYR A 91 9.41 -9.25 8.74
CA TYR A 91 8.40 -8.46 8.03
C TYR A 91 9.02 -7.24 7.36
N LEU A 92 8.37 -6.78 6.31
CA LEU A 92 8.69 -5.56 5.57
C LEU A 92 7.55 -4.55 5.72
N LEU A 93 7.89 -3.29 5.91
CA LEU A 93 6.99 -2.16 5.79
C LEU A 93 7.58 -1.16 4.79
N PHE A 94 6.89 -0.91 3.70
CA PHE A 94 7.28 0.13 2.74
C PHE A 94 6.64 1.46 3.14
N LEU A 95 7.45 2.38 3.60
CA LEU A 95 7.06 3.72 4.04
C LEU A 95 7.81 4.76 3.20
N ASN A 96 7.21 5.15 2.09
CA ASN A 96 7.86 6.03 1.12
C ASN A 96 8.04 7.45 1.66
N SER A 97 8.97 8.22 1.09
CA SER A 97 9.20 9.61 1.49
C SER A 97 7.93 10.46 1.33
N GLY A 98 7.47 11.04 2.43
CA GLY A 98 6.19 11.74 2.56
C GLY A 98 5.16 11.01 3.40
N ASP A 99 5.19 9.67 3.42
CA ASP A 99 4.38 8.85 4.31
C ASP A 99 5.04 8.78 5.69
N TYR A 100 4.26 8.70 6.77
CA TYR A 100 4.82 8.64 8.12
C TYR A 100 3.93 7.83 9.07
N LEU A 101 4.54 7.26 10.11
CA LEU A 101 3.86 6.51 11.15
C LEU A 101 2.98 7.45 12.00
N VAL A 102 1.81 6.95 12.44
CA VAL A 102 0.80 7.81 13.10
C VAL A 102 1.23 8.37 14.46
N ASP A 103 2.03 7.59 15.22
CA ASP A 103 2.56 7.96 16.53
C ASP A 103 3.82 7.15 16.89
N GLU A 104 4.40 7.41 18.07
CA GLU A 104 5.65 6.82 18.54
C GLU A 104 5.50 5.38 19.07
N LEU A 105 4.27 4.92 19.34
CA LEU A 105 3.97 3.62 19.94
C LEU A 105 3.37 2.62 18.95
N ILE A 106 3.08 3.05 17.73
CA ILE A 106 2.32 2.22 16.79
C ILE A 106 3.02 0.88 16.48
N LEU A 107 4.32 0.87 16.31
CA LEU A 107 5.05 -0.39 16.07
C LEU A 107 5.02 -1.30 17.32
N ASN A 108 5.15 -0.76 18.52
CA ASN A 108 4.98 -1.54 19.77
C ASN A 108 3.58 -2.13 19.86
N THR A 109 2.56 -1.34 19.54
CA THR A 109 1.16 -1.78 19.60
C THR A 109 0.90 -2.91 18.58
N VAL A 110 1.44 -2.80 17.37
CA VAL A 110 1.32 -3.82 16.35
C VAL A 110 2.03 -5.11 16.78
N PHE A 111 3.29 -5.03 17.20
CA PHE A 111 4.11 -6.19 17.52
C PHE A 111 3.96 -6.70 18.96
N ALA A 112 3.09 -6.07 19.80
CA ALA A 112 2.70 -6.61 21.11
C ALA A 112 1.95 -7.93 20.99
N ASN A 113 1.26 -8.16 19.88
CA ASN A 113 0.60 -9.43 19.59
C ASN A 113 1.48 -10.24 18.63
N ASN A 114 1.76 -11.48 18.99
CA ASN A 114 2.38 -12.41 18.05
C ASN A 114 1.40 -12.72 16.92
N PHE A 115 1.85 -12.56 15.71
CA PHE A 115 1.14 -12.97 14.51
C PHE A 115 2.11 -13.74 13.61
N ASP A 116 1.55 -14.66 12.83
CA ASP A 116 2.28 -15.51 11.89
C ASP A 116 1.66 -15.49 10.49
N GLU A 117 0.76 -14.55 10.27
CA GLU A 117 0.14 -14.35 8.97
C GLU A 117 1.13 -13.71 8.00
N ASP A 118 1.01 -14.04 6.72
CA ASP A 118 1.93 -13.57 5.67
C ASP A 118 1.83 -12.06 5.43
N ILE A 119 0.62 -11.51 5.58
CA ILE A 119 0.37 -10.06 5.49
C ILE A 119 -0.51 -9.64 6.67
N VAL A 120 0.04 -8.79 7.53
CA VAL A 120 -0.71 -8.09 8.60
C VAL A 120 -0.89 -6.64 8.17
N TYR A 121 -2.11 -6.15 8.14
CA TYR A 121 -2.40 -4.83 7.59
C TYR A 121 -3.43 -4.05 8.42
N GLY A 122 -3.36 -2.74 8.35
CA GLY A 122 -4.25 -1.83 9.07
C GLY A 122 -4.83 -0.74 8.19
N ASN A 123 -5.41 0.25 8.87
CA ASN A 123 -5.97 1.45 8.27
C ASN A 123 -4.89 2.50 8.03
N ILE A 124 -5.22 3.55 7.24
CA ILE A 124 -4.37 4.73 7.09
C ILE A 124 -5.16 6.00 7.31
N TYR A 125 -4.48 7.06 7.72
CA TYR A 125 -5.00 8.39 7.50
C TYR A 125 -4.56 8.90 6.14
N VAL A 126 -5.49 9.52 5.40
CA VAL A 126 -5.20 10.23 4.15
C VAL A 126 -5.27 11.72 4.43
N VAL A 127 -4.24 12.45 4.03
CA VAL A 127 -4.18 13.92 4.11
C VAL A 127 -4.28 14.50 2.72
N GLU A 128 -5.34 15.28 2.49
CA GLU A 128 -5.57 16.02 1.25
C GLU A 128 -4.70 17.29 1.19
N GLN A 129 -4.54 17.86 0.00
CA GLN A 129 -3.75 19.08 -0.20
C GLN A 129 -4.26 20.29 0.63
N ASN A 130 -5.56 20.31 0.96
CA ASN A 130 -6.17 21.33 1.83
C ASN A 130 -5.92 21.08 3.33
N GLY A 131 -5.16 20.05 3.68
CA GLY A 131 -4.86 19.66 5.06
C GLY A 131 -5.93 18.80 5.75
N ARG A 132 -7.04 18.47 5.05
CA ARG A 132 -8.07 17.59 5.62
C ARG A 132 -7.53 16.18 5.80
N LYS A 133 -7.64 15.67 7.03
CA LYS A 133 -7.23 14.32 7.42
C LYS A 133 -8.46 13.43 7.56
N THR A 134 -8.51 12.32 6.82
CA THR A 134 -9.61 11.34 6.85
C THR A 134 -9.08 9.93 7.09
N LEU A 135 -9.83 9.12 7.84
CA LEU A 135 -9.50 7.71 8.04
C LEU A 135 -9.98 6.90 6.83
N ALA A 136 -9.05 6.21 6.18
CA ALA A 136 -9.34 5.21 5.17
C ALA A 136 -9.22 3.82 5.80
N THR A 137 -10.34 3.09 5.82
CA THR A 137 -10.42 1.77 6.46
C THR A 137 -10.12 0.67 5.46
N ALA A 138 -9.19 -0.21 5.81
CA ALA A 138 -8.90 -1.41 5.04
C ALA A 138 -10.07 -2.42 5.13
N PRO A 139 -10.29 -3.24 4.09
CA PRO A 139 -11.32 -4.29 4.11
C PRO A 139 -10.99 -5.37 5.16
N ASN A 140 -12.01 -6.11 5.61
CA ASN A 140 -11.76 -7.32 6.38
C ASN A 140 -11.19 -8.42 5.49
N SER A 141 -10.38 -9.33 6.06
CA SER A 141 -9.67 -10.36 5.28
C SER A 141 -10.63 -11.28 4.51
N GLU A 142 -11.74 -11.66 5.13
CA GLU A 142 -12.78 -12.51 4.54
C GLU A 142 -13.54 -11.84 3.39
N GLU A 143 -13.44 -10.53 3.26
CA GLU A 143 -14.08 -9.78 2.17
C GLU A 143 -13.19 -9.65 0.93
N ILE A 144 -11.93 -10.04 1.03
CA ILE A 144 -10.95 -9.90 -0.04
C ILE A 144 -11.01 -11.13 -0.94
N THR A 145 -11.48 -10.93 -2.16
CA THR A 145 -11.56 -11.92 -3.23
C THR A 145 -10.88 -11.38 -4.47
N PHE A 146 -10.63 -12.23 -5.48
CA PHE A 146 -10.06 -11.80 -6.77
C PHE A 146 -10.83 -10.63 -7.41
N VAL A 147 -12.14 -10.59 -7.23
CA VAL A 147 -12.98 -9.52 -7.78
C VAL A 147 -13.02 -8.31 -6.85
N SER A 148 -13.20 -8.52 -5.54
CA SER A 148 -13.38 -7.42 -4.60
C SER A 148 -12.10 -6.62 -4.35
N ILE A 149 -10.92 -7.24 -4.47
CA ILE A 149 -9.63 -6.58 -4.24
C ILE A 149 -9.40 -5.37 -5.17
N HIS A 150 -10.02 -5.36 -6.35
CA HIS A 150 -9.96 -4.23 -7.27
C HIS A 150 -10.69 -2.97 -6.76
N SER A 151 -11.61 -3.13 -5.80
CA SER A 151 -12.33 -2.02 -5.15
C SER A 151 -12.03 -1.89 -3.65
N LYS A 152 -11.53 -2.96 -3.03
CA LYS A 152 -11.19 -3.06 -1.61
C LYS A 152 -9.69 -3.23 -1.47
N ARG A 153 -8.94 -2.15 -1.64
CA ARG A 153 -7.47 -2.18 -1.68
C ARG A 153 -6.85 -2.27 -0.29
N LEU A 154 -5.76 -2.99 -0.20
CA LEU A 154 -4.81 -2.91 0.90
C LEU A 154 -3.91 -1.69 0.71
N PHE A 155 -3.44 -1.12 1.80
CA PHE A 155 -2.58 0.06 1.78
C PHE A 155 -1.13 -0.36 2.05
N HIS A 156 -0.24 -0.20 1.08
CA HIS A 156 1.15 -0.61 1.25
C HIS A 156 1.84 0.07 2.46
N PRO A 157 1.60 1.38 2.78
CA PRO A 157 2.25 2.01 3.94
C PRO A 157 1.63 1.62 5.28
N ALA A 158 0.67 0.68 5.28
CA ALA A 158 0.06 0.09 6.48
C ALA A 158 0.03 -1.44 6.42
N SER A 159 0.90 -2.06 5.61
CA SER A 159 0.97 -3.51 5.44
C SER A 159 2.34 -4.03 5.82
N PHE A 160 2.37 -4.89 6.84
CA PHE A 160 3.54 -5.67 7.24
C PHE A 160 3.52 -6.98 6.46
N ILE A 161 4.45 -7.13 5.54
CA ILE A 161 4.50 -8.25 4.59
C ILE A 161 5.65 -9.17 4.98
N LYS A 162 5.42 -10.46 5.18
CA LYS A 162 6.52 -11.40 5.38
C LYS A 162 7.53 -11.29 4.24
N ARG A 163 8.80 -11.12 4.62
CA ARG A 163 9.90 -11.00 3.65
C ARG A 163 9.98 -12.23 2.76
N GLU A 164 9.75 -13.41 3.29
CA GLU A 164 9.73 -14.66 2.54
C GLU A 164 8.64 -14.68 1.46
N LEU A 165 7.42 -14.24 1.79
CA LEU A 165 6.35 -14.09 0.81
C LEU A 165 6.77 -13.14 -0.32
N MET A 166 7.34 -11.98 0.04
CA MET A 166 7.78 -10.98 -0.95
C MET A 166 8.84 -11.53 -1.90
N LEU A 167 9.79 -12.31 -1.38
CA LEU A 167 10.82 -12.98 -2.18
C LEU A 167 10.23 -14.10 -3.05
N ASN A 168 9.30 -14.89 -2.53
CA ASN A 168 8.65 -15.97 -3.27
C ASN A 168 7.78 -15.45 -4.42
N VAL A 169 7.15 -14.31 -4.25
CA VAL A 169 6.41 -13.62 -5.33
C VAL A 169 7.36 -13.03 -6.37
N GLY A 170 8.60 -12.71 -5.99
CA GLY A 170 9.63 -12.13 -6.86
C GLY A 170 9.78 -10.61 -6.73
N GLY A 171 9.24 -10.03 -5.64
CA GLY A 171 9.20 -8.59 -5.41
C GLY A 171 8.11 -7.89 -6.21
N TYR A 172 8.30 -6.60 -6.44
CA TYR A 172 7.43 -5.80 -7.30
C TYR A 172 7.79 -5.95 -8.77
N ASP A 173 6.79 -6.03 -9.63
CA ASP A 173 6.99 -6.04 -11.09
C ASP A 173 7.37 -4.63 -11.59
N GLU A 174 8.62 -4.46 -11.98
CA GLU A 174 9.16 -3.16 -12.41
C GLU A 174 8.65 -2.69 -13.79
N GLU A 175 7.95 -3.56 -14.54
CA GLU A 175 7.26 -3.18 -15.78
C GLU A 175 5.95 -2.44 -15.49
N ILE A 176 5.35 -2.64 -14.30
CA ILE A 176 4.20 -1.89 -13.79
C ILE A 176 4.73 -0.65 -13.06
N LYS A 177 4.44 0.54 -13.58
CA LYS A 177 5.07 1.79 -13.09
C LYS A 177 4.32 2.50 -11.97
N ILE A 178 2.99 2.25 -11.86
CA ILE A 178 2.08 3.01 -10.98
C ILE A 178 1.47 2.13 -9.90
N THR A 179 1.09 0.90 -10.25
CA THR A 179 0.26 0.01 -9.42
C THR A 179 0.89 -1.35 -9.12
N ALA A 180 2.24 -1.46 -9.12
CA ALA A 180 2.88 -2.74 -8.83
C ALA A 180 2.72 -3.20 -7.37
N ASP A 181 2.52 -2.28 -6.42
CA ASP A 181 2.13 -2.60 -5.05
C ASP A 181 0.75 -3.28 -5.00
N PHE A 182 -0.21 -2.74 -5.74
CA PHE A 182 -1.52 -3.36 -5.90
C PHE A 182 -1.42 -4.73 -6.61
N ALA A 183 -0.65 -4.80 -7.70
CA ALA A 183 -0.43 -6.05 -8.42
C ALA A 183 0.20 -7.12 -7.51
N PHE A 184 1.16 -6.74 -6.67
CA PHE A 184 1.74 -7.63 -5.66
C PHE A 184 0.66 -8.21 -4.74
N PHE A 185 -0.22 -7.40 -4.16
CA PHE A 185 -1.29 -7.89 -3.29
C PHE A 185 -2.23 -8.86 -4.02
N VAL A 186 -2.62 -8.55 -5.27
CA VAL A 186 -3.46 -9.46 -6.08
C VAL A 186 -2.75 -10.80 -6.31
N ILE A 187 -1.46 -10.78 -6.65
CA ILE A 187 -0.67 -12.00 -6.90
C ILE A 187 -0.51 -12.79 -5.61
N ALA A 188 -0.09 -12.15 -4.51
CA ALA A 188 0.13 -12.79 -3.22
C ALA A 188 -1.15 -13.47 -2.71
N ILE A 189 -2.28 -12.79 -2.78
CA ILE A 189 -3.56 -13.28 -2.27
C ILE A 189 -4.16 -14.33 -3.20
N CYS A 190 -4.25 -14.05 -4.49
CA CYS A 190 -5.04 -14.88 -5.41
C CYS A 190 -4.24 -16.01 -6.07
N LYS A 191 -2.91 -15.91 -6.13
CA LYS A 191 -2.05 -16.94 -6.72
C LYS A 191 -1.26 -17.72 -5.68
N TYR A 192 -0.76 -17.05 -4.64
CA TYR A 192 0.01 -17.70 -3.56
C TYR A 192 -0.86 -18.07 -2.35
N ASN A 193 -2.13 -17.63 -2.33
CA ASN A 193 -3.08 -17.90 -1.25
C ASN A 193 -2.50 -17.57 0.13
N CYS A 194 -1.84 -16.40 0.23
CA CYS A 194 -1.20 -15.95 1.44
C CYS A 194 -2.22 -15.68 2.56
N SER A 195 -1.82 -15.91 3.80
CA SER A 195 -2.64 -15.64 4.97
C SER A 195 -2.69 -14.14 5.28
N LEU A 196 -3.87 -13.66 5.68
CA LEU A 196 -4.15 -12.25 5.90
C LEU A 196 -4.68 -12.01 7.31
N LYS A 197 -4.19 -10.96 7.98
CA LYS A 197 -4.73 -10.49 9.25
C LYS A 197 -4.92 -8.99 9.23
N LYS A 198 -6.16 -8.56 9.38
CA LYS A 198 -6.47 -7.16 9.64
C LYS A 198 -6.25 -6.82 11.11
N ILE A 199 -5.61 -5.68 11.36
CA ILE A 199 -5.60 -5.01 12.66
C ILE A 199 -6.40 -3.70 12.52
N ASP A 200 -7.30 -3.44 13.44
CA ASP A 200 -8.18 -2.27 13.32
C ASP A 200 -7.55 -1.00 13.94
N LEU A 201 -6.35 -0.70 13.45
CA LEU A 201 -5.55 0.45 13.87
C LEU A 201 -5.12 1.26 12.64
N PRO A 202 -5.10 2.60 12.70
CA PRO A 202 -4.38 3.41 11.73
C PRO A 202 -2.88 3.23 11.97
N ILE A 203 -2.15 2.82 10.94
CA ILE A 203 -0.70 2.54 11.02
C ILE A 203 0.10 3.75 10.58
N SER A 204 -0.30 4.34 9.47
CA SER A 204 0.45 5.41 8.83
C SER A 204 -0.46 6.53 8.33
N VAL A 205 0.16 7.63 7.96
CA VAL A 205 -0.45 8.77 7.29
C VAL A 205 0.11 8.85 5.89
N PHE A 206 -0.78 8.88 4.91
CA PHE A 206 -0.49 9.03 3.49
C PHE A 206 -0.87 10.44 3.03
N GLU A 207 0.08 11.21 2.50
CA GLU A 207 -0.19 12.54 1.93
C GLU A 207 -0.46 12.43 0.43
N LEU A 208 -1.62 12.95 -0.02
CA LEU A 208 -1.95 12.99 -1.45
C LEU A 208 -1.03 13.97 -2.19
N GLY A 209 -0.56 13.56 -3.36
CA GLY A 209 0.33 14.37 -4.21
C GLY A 209 1.43 13.55 -4.87
N GLY A 210 1.54 12.26 -4.55
CA GLY A 210 2.47 11.33 -5.20
C GLY A 210 2.03 10.88 -6.60
N VAL A 211 2.85 10.04 -7.25
CA VAL A 211 2.66 9.56 -8.63
C VAL A 211 1.30 8.89 -8.85
N SER A 212 0.86 8.04 -7.92
CA SER A 212 -0.42 7.33 -8.04
C SER A 212 -1.65 8.25 -8.02
N SER A 213 -1.56 9.42 -7.37
CA SER A 213 -2.65 10.39 -7.33
C SER A 213 -2.74 11.28 -8.58
N SER A 214 -1.68 11.34 -9.38
CA SER A 214 -1.60 12.15 -10.60
C SER A 214 -1.82 11.35 -11.89
N SER A 215 -1.93 10.02 -11.79
CA SER A 215 -2.07 9.12 -12.94
C SER A 215 -3.48 9.10 -13.51
N SER A 216 -3.58 8.97 -14.83
CA SER A 216 -4.86 8.92 -15.53
C SER A 216 -5.57 7.57 -15.37
N ALA A 217 -6.90 7.56 -15.48
CA ALA A 217 -7.69 6.32 -15.46
C ALA A 217 -7.30 5.35 -16.59
N GLU A 218 -6.84 5.87 -17.72
CA GLU A 218 -6.37 5.07 -18.86
C GLU A 218 -5.08 4.33 -18.53
N GLU A 219 -4.08 4.99 -17.92
CA GLU A 219 -2.83 4.38 -17.48
C GLU A 219 -3.08 3.27 -16.47
N LEU A 220 -3.90 3.55 -15.45
CA LEU A 220 -4.29 2.56 -14.44
C LEU A 220 -5.00 1.33 -15.07
N SER A 221 -5.87 1.56 -16.06
CA SER A 221 -6.56 0.48 -16.78
C SER A 221 -5.61 -0.37 -17.62
N LYS A 222 -4.62 0.24 -18.27
CA LYS A 222 -3.58 -0.48 -19.03
C LYS A 222 -2.74 -1.37 -18.13
N GLU A 223 -2.29 -0.86 -17.00
CA GLU A 223 -1.52 -1.66 -16.04
C GLU A 223 -2.34 -2.79 -15.42
N GLY A 224 -3.61 -2.54 -15.08
CA GLY A 224 -4.53 -3.58 -14.63
C GLY A 224 -4.72 -4.68 -15.66
N SER A 225 -4.86 -4.33 -16.95
CA SER A 225 -4.98 -5.29 -18.05
C SER A 225 -3.70 -6.10 -18.23
N TYR A 226 -2.54 -5.44 -18.21
CA TYR A 226 -1.24 -6.08 -18.27
C TYR A 226 -1.04 -7.10 -17.13
N MET A 227 -1.36 -6.71 -15.90
CA MET A 227 -1.28 -7.57 -14.72
C MET A 227 -2.14 -8.84 -14.90
N ILE A 228 -3.39 -8.69 -15.36
CA ILE A 228 -4.29 -9.84 -15.59
C ILE A 228 -3.73 -10.75 -16.71
N GLU A 229 -3.24 -10.19 -17.81
CA GLU A 229 -2.67 -10.97 -18.92
C GLU A 229 -1.42 -11.75 -18.51
N LYS A 230 -0.54 -11.12 -17.74
CA LYS A 230 0.73 -11.71 -17.31
C LYS A 230 0.54 -12.79 -16.24
N TYR A 231 -0.24 -12.49 -15.21
CA TYR A 231 -0.30 -13.32 -14.01
C TYR A 231 -1.54 -14.21 -13.90
N PHE A 232 -2.64 -13.85 -14.60
CA PHE A 232 -3.93 -14.52 -14.55
C PHE A 232 -4.53 -14.77 -15.94
N PRO A 233 -3.77 -15.33 -16.92
CA PRO A 233 -4.23 -15.43 -18.32
C PRO A 233 -5.52 -16.25 -18.46
N ARG A 234 -5.74 -17.26 -17.61
CA ARG A 234 -6.95 -18.08 -17.64
C ARG A 234 -8.19 -17.36 -17.10
N HIS A 235 -8.03 -16.31 -16.31
CA HIS A 235 -9.11 -15.52 -15.72
C HIS A 235 -9.42 -14.24 -16.53
N LYS A 236 -8.68 -13.98 -17.62
CA LYS A 236 -8.82 -12.76 -18.42
C LYS A 236 -10.26 -12.57 -18.93
N THR A 237 -10.84 -13.62 -19.51
CA THR A 237 -12.19 -13.55 -20.08
C THR A 237 -13.24 -13.30 -19.00
N ASP A 238 -13.18 -14.02 -17.88
CA ASP A 238 -14.12 -13.86 -16.77
C ASP A 238 -14.02 -12.47 -16.14
N TYR A 239 -12.78 -11.96 -15.98
CA TYR A 239 -12.51 -10.62 -15.51
C TYR A 239 -13.11 -9.55 -16.43
N GLN A 240 -12.91 -9.67 -17.75
CA GLN A 240 -13.48 -8.76 -18.74
C GLN A 240 -15.01 -8.79 -18.75
N GLN A 241 -15.62 -9.98 -18.69
CA GLN A 241 -17.07 -10.15 -18.62
C GLN A 241 -17.64 -9.54 -17.34
N TYR A 242 -17.00 -9.76 -16.19
CA TYR A 242 -17.42 -9.15 -14.93
C TYR A 242 -17.47 -7.63 -15.02
N TYR A 243 -16.40 -6.99 -15.52
CA TYR A 243 -16.36 -5.53 -15.65
C TYR A 243 -17.35 -5.01 -16.70
N TYR A 244 -17.51 -5.73 -17.79
CA TYR A 244 -18.54 -5.40 -18.80
C TYR A 244 -19.94 -5.37 -18.18
N TYR A 245 -20.32 -6.43 -17.46
CA TYR A 245 -21.63 -6.48 -16.80
C TYR A 245 -21.76 -5.48 -15.67
N LYS A 246 -20.72 -5.31 -14.84
CA LYS A 246 -20.71 -4.32 -13.76
C LYS A 246 -20.96 -2.90 -14.30
N ASN A 247 -20.31 -2.52 -15.39
CA ASN A 247 -20.49 -1.22 -16.02
C ASN A 247 -21.89 -1.09 -16.62
N LYS A 248 -22.40 -2.15 -17.27
CA LYS A 248 -23.75 -2.20 -17.82
C LYS A 248 -24.83 -2.09 -16.72
N LEU A 249 -24.61 -2.74 -15.59
CA LEU A 249 -25.49 -2.67 -14.41
C LEU A 249 -25.51 -1.29 -13.75
N ASN A 250 -24.42 -0.55 -13.85
CA ASN A 250 -24.32 0.83 -13.36
C ASN A 250 -24.95 1.87 -14.33
N CYS A 251 -25.43 1.43 -15.51
CA CYS A 251 -26.17 2.30 -16.40
C CYS A 251 -27.56 2.61 -15.83
N TRP A 252 -27.99 3.88 -15.96
CA TRP A 252 -29.23 4.41 -15.40
C TRP A 252 -30.50 3.54 -15.61
N PRO A 253 -30.76 2.95 -16.80
CA PRO A 253 -31.92 2.09 -16.99
C PRO A 253 -31.95 0.84 -16.11
N TYR A 254 -30.78 0.24 -15.85
CA TYR A 254 -30.68 -0.95 -15.01
C TYR A 254 -30.86 -0.63 -13.52
N ILE A 255 -30.24 0.47 -13.06
CA ILE A 255 -30.43 0.97 -11.68
C ILE A 255 -31.92 1.30 -11.44
N PHE A 256 -32.59 1.85 -12.44
CA PHE A 256 -34.00 2.12 -12.37
C PHE A 256 -34.86 0.86 -12.27
N MET A 257 -34.57 -0.17 -13.11
CA MET A 257 -35.27 -1.47 -13.06
C MET A 257 -35.02 -2.20 -11.73
N GLU A 258 -33.82 -2.19 -11.19
CA GLU A 258 -33.49 -2.76 -9.88
C GLU A 258 -34.27 -2.05 -8.76
N LYS A 259 -34.37 -0.72 -8.79
CA LYS A 259 -35.20 0.04 -7.84
C LYS A 259 -36.68 -0.32 -7.94
N ILE A 260 -37.19 -0.57 -9.14
CA ILE A 260 -38.60 -1.03 -9.36
C ILE A 260 -38.75 -2.45 -8.77
N LYS A 261 -37.85 -3.38 -9.04
CA LYS A 261 -37.92 -4.74 -8.49
C LYS A 261 -37.86 -4.74 -6.96
N ARG A 262 -36.98 -3.96 -6.34
CA ARG A 262 -36.84 -3.87 -4.87
C ARG A 262 -38.05 -3.21 -4.19
N LYS A 263 -38.71 -2.27 -4.84
CA LYS A 263 -39.94 -1.60 -4.32
C LYS A 263 -41.22 -2.41 -4.55
N GLY A 264 -41.13 -3.52 -5.28
CA GLY A 264 -42.26 -4.35 -5.67
C GLY A 264 -43.17 -3.67 -6.72
N LEU A 265 -43.50 -4.37 -7.76
CA LEU A 265 -44.42 -3.92 -8.83
C LEU A 265 -45.74 -3.34 -8.30
N ARG A 266 -46.15 -3.72 -7.08
CA ARG A 266 -47.41 -3.27 -6.45
C ARG A 266 -47.44 -1.78 -6.12
N SER A 267 -46.33 -1.09 -5.97
CA SER A 267 -46.31 0.34 -5.66
C SER A 267 -46.37 1.23 -6.92
N PHE A 268 -46.11 0.68 -8.11
CA PHE A 268 -46.11 1.41 -9.36
C PHE A 268 -47.47 1.34 -10.10
N PHE A 269 -48.28 0.32 -9.79
CA PHE A 269 -49.61 0.11 -10.39
C PHE A 269 -50.76 0.47 -9.45
N ARG A 270 -50.55 1.23 -8.40
CA ARG A 270 -51.64 1.93 -7.71
C ARG A 270 -52.04 3.17 -8.51
N ILE A 271 -52.60 2.92 -9.71
CA ILE A 271 -53.39 3.91 -10.45
C ILE A 271 -54.83 3.44 -10.34
N ASN A 272 -55.58 4.19 -9.52
CA ASN A 272 -57.02 4.43 -9.57
C ASN A 272 -57.97 3.21 -9.74
N GLU A 273 -58.33 2.61 -8.62
CA GLU A 273 -59.70 2.24 -8.39
C GLU A 273 -60.29 3.30 -7.46
N LYS A 274 -60.98 4.28 -8.08
CA LYS A 274 -62.07 5.04 -7.50
C LYS A 274 -63.09 5.22 -8.58
#